data_75920973b7a4ac54d9d337116368e7f2
#
_entry.id   75920973b7a4ac54d9d337116368e7f2
#
_cell.length_a   1.000
_cell.length_b   1.000
_cell.length_c   1.000
_cell.angle_alpha   90.00
_cell.angle_beta   90.00
_cell.angle_gamma   90.00
#
_symmetry.space_group_name_H-M   'P 1'
#
loop_
_entity.id
_entity.type
_entity.pdbx_description
1 polymer ?
#
loop_
_entity_poly.entity_id
_entity_poly.type
_entity_poly.pdbx_seq_one_letter_code
_entity_poly.pdbx_strand_id
1 'polypeptide(L)'
;MSQYGFYFNGSRCTGCKTCTMACKDYHDLGADVSLRNVMEYAGGAWTQDEASGLWGNTVFAYYVSVACNHCDNPACLVTCPQGAISKDPDTGLVTRDEEACIGCGACVTACPYDAPRVDEEKGKSVKCDGCASRVAAGLRPVCVEACPLRALEFGDIEDLRAKYGDVADLAPLPDSSETGPNLVVGVPAHGLPADGVEGSLANEREL
;
A
#
# COMPACT_ATOMS: atom_id res chain seq x y z
N MET A 1 -22.21 10.04 0.05
CA MET A 1 -21.27 9.11 0.71
C MET A 1 -20.00 9.19 -0.09
N SER A 2 -18.91 9.61 0.53
CA SER A 2 -17.58 9.63 -0.11
C SER A 2 -16.87 8.32 0.18
N GLN A 3 -16.08 7.84 -0.76
CA GLN A 3 -15.12 6.78 -0.52
C GLN A 3 -13.72 7.37 -0.64
N TYR A 4 -13.02 7.47 0.45
CA TYR A 4 -11.63 7.91 0.42
C TYR A 4 -10.68 6.80 -0.01
N GLY A 5 -9.63 7.20 -0.74
CA GLY A 5 -8.60 6.31 -1.24
C GLY A 5 -7.25 7.01 -1.40
N PHE A 6 -6.28 6.27 -1.89
CA PHE A 6 -4.95 6.76 -2.15
C PHE A 6 -4.65 6.78 -3.65
N TYR A 7 -3.90 7.79 -4.07
CA TYR A 7 -3.14 7.75 -5.32
C TYR A 7 -1.67 7.60 -5.01
N PHE A 8 -1.01 6.72 -5.75
CA PHE A 8 0.42 6.51 -5.70
C PHE A 8 1.05 6.72 -7.08
N ASN A 9 2.05 7.59 -7.17
CA ASN A 9 2.81 7.84 -8.40
C ASN A 9 4.15 7.11 -8.36
N GLY A 10 4.24 5.98 -9.06
CA GLY A 10 5.44 5.16 -9.12
C GLY A 10 6.63 5.87 -9.80
N SER A 11 6.37 6.78 -10.76
CA SER A 11 7.43 7.54 -11.42
C SER A 11 8.11 8.58 -10.52
N ARG A 12 7.47 8.98 -9.42
CA ARG A 12 8.02 9.92 -8.45
C ARG A 12 8.63 9.25 -7.22
N CYS A 13 8.26 8.02 -6.95
CA CYS A 13 8.75 7.32 -5.76
C CYS A 13 10.21 6.88 -5.95
N THR A 14 11.06 7.21 -4.99
CA THR A 14 12.48 6.82 -4.95
C THR A 14 12.81 5.85 -3.81
N GLY A 15 11.79 5.24 -3.19
CA GLY A 15 12.01 4.29 -2.11
C GLY A 15 12.55 4.88 -0.80
N CYS A 16 12.48 6.18 -0.59
CA CYS A 16 13.12 6.87 0.56
C CYS A 16 12.52 6.52 1.94
N LYS A 17 11.38 5.80 1.98
CA LYS A 17 10.67 5.35 3.20
C LYS A 17 10.26 6.46 4.18
N THR A 18 10.34 7.73 3.80
CA THR A 18 9.88 8.85 4.67
C THR A 18 8.41 8.69 5.07
N CYS A 19 7.56 8.20 4.14
CA CYS A 19 6.15 7.94 4.43
C CYS A 19 5.94 6.83 5.47
N THR A 20 6.78 5.79 5.46
CA THR A 20 6.79 4.71 6.46
C THR A 20 7.20 5.26 7.82
N MET A 21 8.32 5.99 7.89
CA MET A 21 8.82 6.55 9.14
C MET A 21 7.85 7.56 9.77
N ALA A 22 7.28 8.45 8.97
CA ALA A 22 6.28 9.39 9.46
C ALA A 22 5.00 8.70 9.99
N CYS A 23 4.60 7.57 9.37
CA CYS A 23 3.49 6.78 9.84
C CYS A 23 3.81 6.08 11.16
N LYS A 24 5.03 5.50 11.29
CA LYS A 24 5.48 4.87 12.53
C LYS A 24 5.55 5.86 13.69
N ASP A 25 6.12 7.02 13.46
CA ASP A 25 6.24 8.08 14.45
C ASP A 25 4.85 8.59 14.90
N TYR A 26 3.98 8.89 13.96
CA TYR A 26 2.64 9.40 14.26
C TYR A 26 1.75 8.41 15.03
N HIS A 27 1.88 7.11 14.76
CA HIS A 27 1.07 6.06 15.39
C HIS A 27 1.78 5.37 16.56
N ASP A 28 2.96 5.84 16.97
CA ASP A 28 3.78 5.27 18.04
C ASP A 28 3.96 3.75 17.88
N LEU A 29 4.49 3.37 16.71
CA LEU A 29 4.68 1.95 16.35
C LEU A 29 6.11 1.49 16.66
N GLY A 30 6.21 0.30 17.21
CA GLY A 30 7.47 -0.38 17.42
C GLY A 30 8.26 -0.64 16.12
N ALA A 31 9.51 -1.07 16.27
CA ALA A 31 10.41 -1.29 15.14
C ALA A 31 9.86 -2.33 14.13
N ASP A 32 9.19 -3.34 14.64
CA ASP A 32 8.73 -4.49 13.85
C ASP A 32 7.34 -4.30 13.21
N VAL A 33 6.67 -3.17 13.49
CA VAL A 33 5.33 -2.89 12.98
C VAL A 33 5.35 -1.75 11.99
N SER A 34 4.88 -1.99 10.76
CA SER A 34 4.72 -0.96 9.73
C SER A 34 3.31 -1.01 9.15
N LEU A 35 2.61 0.14 9.10
CA LEU A 35 1.29 0.26 8.49
C LEU A 35 1.35 0.78 7.04
N ARG A 36 2.51 1.24 6.61
CA ARG A 36 2.81 1.59 5.23
C ARG A 36 4.18 1.04 4.87
N ASN A 37 4.20 0.22 3.84
CA ASN A 37 5.40 -0.43 3.33
C ASN A 37 5.83 0.21 2.01
N VAL A 38 7.13 0.20 1.75
CA VAL A 38 7.71 0.58 0.46
C VAL A 38 8.45 -0.63 -0.08
N MET A 39 7.81 -1.29 -1.03
CA MET A 39 8.36 -2.45 -1.72
C MET A 39 9.30 -1.99 -2.82
N GLU A 40 10.42 -2.67 -2.98
CA GLU A 40 11.30 -2.56 -4.14
C GLU A 40 11.08 -3.79 -5.01
N TYR A 41 10.61 -3.57 -6.24
CA TYR A 41 10.39 -4.64 -7.20
C TYR A 41 11.39 -4.49 -8.34
N ALA A 42 12.20 -5.52 -8.56
CA ALA A 42 13.29 -5.49 -9.51
C ALA A 42 13.41 -6.82 -10.26
N GLY A 43 13.95 -6.76 -11.46
CA GLY A 43 14.13 -7.94 -12.30
C GLY A 43 14.97 -7.66 -13.54
N GLY A 44 14.89 -8.60 -14.48
CA GLY A 44 15.66 -8.55 -15.72
C GLY A 44 17.06 -9.10 -15.62
N ALA A 45 17.81 -9.06 -16.72
CA ALA A 45 19.13 -9.62 -16.84
C ALA A 45 20.02 -8.81 -17.79
N TRP A 46 21.32 -9.01 -17.65
CA TRP A 46 22.32 -8.60 -18.65
C TRP A 46 22.58 -9.77 -19.59
N THR A 47 22.62 -9.49 -20.89
CA THR A 47 22.91 -10.48 -21.93
C THR A 47 24.01 -9.95 -22.84
N GLN A 48 24.90 -10.85 -23.30
CA GLN A 48 25.90 -10.52 -24.29
C GLN A 48 25.53 -11.14 -25.64
N ASP A 49 25.48 -10.33 -26.66
CA ASP A 49 25.34 -10.83 -28.03
C ASP A 49 26.67 -11.48 -28.46
N GLU A 50 26.62 -12.77 -28.73
CA GLU A 50 27.83 -13.55 -29.04
C GLU A 50 28.50 -13.12 -30.38
N ALA A 51 27.72 -12.57 -31.33
CA ALA A 51 28.24 -12.20 -32.63
C ALA A 51 28.92 -10.84 -32.62
N SER A 52 28.37 -9.86 -31.91
CA SER A 52 28.89 -8.49 -31.85
C SER A 52 29.75 -8.21 -30.60
N GLY A 53 29.63 -9.07 -29.56
CA GLY A 53 30.26 -8.86 -28.27
C GLY A 53 29.62 -7.74 -27.42
N LEU A 54 28.55 -7.12 -27.90
CA LEU A 54 27.86 -6.03 -27.22
C LEU A 54 26.99 -6.55 -26.07
N TRP A 55 26.94 -5.77 -25.00
CA TRP A 55 26.05 -6.03 -23.86
C TRP A 55 24.75 -5.28 -24.01
N GLY A 56 23.64 -5.99 -23.84
CA GLY A 56 22.30 -5.46 -23.65
C GLY A 56 21.78 -5.78 -22.26
N ASN A 57 20.69 -5.12 -21.85
CA ASN A 57 20.03 -5.47 -20.59
C ASN A 57 18.52 -5.25 -20.67
N THR A 58 17.80 -5.99 -19.83
CA THR A 58 16.37 -5.83 -19.55
C THR A 58 16.14 -5.46 -18.08
N VAL A 59 17.18 -5.02 -17.39
CA VAL A 59 17.12 -4.70 -15.96
C VAL A 59 16.13 -3.58 -15.69
N PHE A 60 15.29 -3.76 -14.71
CA PHE A 60 14.36 -2.76 -14.21
C PHE A 60 14.30 -2.80 -12.68
N ALA A 61 13.96 -1.67 -12.09
CA ALA A 61 13.62 -1.56 -10.67
C ALA A 61 12.66 -0.38 -10.47
N TYR A 62 11.69 -0.54 -9.59
CA TYR A 62 10.81 0.54 -9.15
C TYR A 62 10.30 0.27 -7.73
N TYR A 63 9.73 1.31 -7.12
CA TYR A 63 9.20 1.24 -5.77
C TYR A 63 7.68 1.33 -5.77
N VAL A 64 7.03 0.61 -4.85
CA VAL A 64 5.59 0.67 -4.61
C VAL A 64 5.33 0.96 -3.14
N SER A 65 4.71 2.11 -2.85
CA SER A 65 4.35 2.49 -1.49
C SER A 65 2.88 2.17 -1.24
N VAL A 66 2.62 1.16 -0.43
CA VAL A 66 1.29 0.65 -0.12
C VAL A 66 0.99 0.68 1.37
N ALA A 67 -0.28 0.87 1.72
CA ALA A 67 -0.84 0.73 3.07
C ALA A 67 -2.18 0.01 2.96
N CYS A 68 -3.07 0.11 3.96
CA CYS A 68 -4.45 -0.33 3.78
C CYS A 68 -5.11 0.46 2.64
N ASN A 69 -5.74 -0.26 1.73
CA ASN A 69 -6.41 0.31 0.57
C ASN A 69 -7.90 0.59 0.81
N HIS A 70 -8.40 0.39 2.04
CA HIS A 70 -9.80 0.62 2.43
C HIS A 70 -10.80 0.03 1.42
N CYS A 71 -10.56 -1.22 1.03
CA CYS A 71 -11.23 -1.96 -0.05
C CYS A 71 -12.75 -1.89 0.00
N ASP A 72 -13.40 -2.05 -1.16
CA ASP A 72 -14.88 -2.11 -1.23
C ASP A 72 -15.39 -3.41 -0.61
N ASN A 73 -14.67 -4.51 -0.82
CA ASN A 73 -14.94 -5.82 -0.25
C ASN A 73 -13.81 -6.23 0.71
N PRO A 74 -13.71 -5.62 1.90
CA PRO A 74 -12.55 -5.81 2.78
C PRO A 74 -12.56 -7.20 3.39
N ALA A 75 -11.71 -8.11 2.92
CA ALA A 75 -11.57 -9.47 3.42
C ALA A 75 -11.28 -9.51 4.94
N CYS A 76 -10.50 -8.54 5.43
CA CYS A 76 -10.20 -8.40 6.86
C CYS A 76 -11.44 -8.14 7.73
N LEU A 77 -12.46 -7.45 7.20
CA LEU A 77 -13.72 -7.20 7.90
C LEU A 77 -14.56 -8.48 8.01
N VAL A 78 -14.68 -9.20 6.89
CA VAL A 78 -15.51 -10.41 6.81
C VAL A 78 -14.95 -11.53 7.71
N THR A 79 -13.62 -11.62 7.80
CA THR A 79 -12.94 -12.68 8.53
C THR A 79 -12.84 -12.41 10.03
N CYS A 80 -13.15 -11.20 10.52
CA CYS A 80 -12.97 -10.86 11.92
C CYS A 80 -14.02 -11.55 12.84
N PRO A 81 -13.62 -12.49 13.72
CA PRO A 81 -14.59 -13.23 14.54
C PRO A 81 -15.25 -12.37 15.62
N GLN A 82 -14.65 -11.23 15.97
CA GLN A 82 -15.17 -10.29 16.97
C GLN A 82 -15.92 -9.10 16.35
N GLY A 83 -15.97 -9.00 15.01
CA GLY A 83 -16.53 -7.82 14.37
C GLY A 83 -15.78 -6.51 14.69
N ALA A 84 -14.51 -6.62 15.10
CA ALA A 84 -13.70 -5.48 15.52
C ALA A 84 -13.27 -4.59 14.35
N ILE A 85 -13.52 -4.99 13.09
CA ILE A 85 -13.20 -4.21 11.90
C ILE A 85 -14.51 -3.73 11.27
N SER A 86 -14.58 -2.45 10.97
CA SER A 86 -15.75 -1.81 10.36
C SER A 86 -15.34 -0.91 9.20
N LYS A 87 -16.27 -0.69 8.27
CA LYS A 87 -16.13 0.29 7.20
C LYS A 87 -17.06 1.46 7.51
N ASP A 88 -16.50 2.66 7.62
CA ASP A 88 -17.25 3.86 7.90
C ASP A 88 -18.13 4.21 6.68
N PRO A 89 -19.46 4.41 6.85
CA PRO A 89 -20.37 4.61 5.74
C PRO A 89 -20.24 5.99 5.06
N ASP A 90 -19.68 6.98 5.74
CA ASP A 90 -19.55 8.34 5.23
C ASP A 90 -18.24 8.58 4.49
N THR A 91 -17.16 7.92 4.94
CA THR A 91 -15.82 8.10 4.41
C THR A 91 -15.28 6.87 3.67
N GLY A 92 -15.90 5.70 3.84
CA GLY A 92 -15.43 4.44 3.30
C GLY A 92 -14.15 3.90 3.94
N LEU A 93 -13.64 4.56 4.99
CA LEU A 93 -12.43 4.11 5.67
C LEU A 93 -12.71 2.85 6.48
N VAL A 94 -11.83 1.86 6.33
CA VAL A 94 -11.88 0.62 7.10
C VAL A 94 -11.05 0.82 8.35
N THR A 95 -11.68 0.77 9.51
CA THR A 95 -11.06 1.01 10.82
C THR A 95 -11.16 -0.22 11.72
N ARG A 96 -10.46 -0.19 12.82
CA ARG A 96 -10.45 -1.26 13.83
C ARG A 96 -10.79 -0.68 15.20
N ASP A 97 -11.70 -1.34 15.89
CA ASP A 97 -11.96 -1.14 17.31
C ASP A 97 -10.90 -1.91 18.12
N GLU A 98 -10.13 -1.17 18.90
CA GLU A 98 -9.04 -1.74 19.71
C GLU A 98 -9.57 -2.54 20.90
N GLU A 99 -10.67 -2.11 21.50
CA GLU A 99 -11.25 -2.79 22.67
C GLU A 99 -11.83 -4.15 22.29
N ALA A 100 -12.54 -4.21 21.16
CA ALA A 100 -13.12 -5.44 20.64
C ALA A 100 -12.08 -6.43 20.07
N CYS A 101 -10.90 -5.95 19.67
CA CYS A 101 -9.88 -6.79 19.05
C CYS A 101 -9.23 -7.74 20.06
N ILE A 102 -9.12 -9.02 19.71
CA ILE A 102 -8.48 -10.07 20.53
C ILE A 102 -7.08 -10.48 20.03
N GLY A 103 -6.53 -9.80 19.02
CA GLY A 103 -5.19 -10.08 18.49
C GLY A 103 -5.02 -11.40 17.74
N CYS A 104 -6.10 -12.06 17.30
CA CYS A 104 -6.05 -13.40 16.72
C CYS A 104 -5.33 -13.53 15.36
N GLY A 105 -4.99 -12.43 14.71
CA GLY A 105 -4.28 -12.42 13.42
C GLY A 105 -5.11 -12.81 12.18
N ALA A 106 -6.39 -13.15 12.31
CA ALA A 106 -7.21 -13.57 11.17
C ALA A 106 -7.27 -12.52 10.04
N CYS A 107 -7.31 -11.23 10.39
CA CYS A 107 -7.28 -10.13 9.44
C CYS A 107 -5.94 -10.00 8.70
N VAL A 108 -4.83 -10.40 9.32
CA VAL A 108 -3.49 -10.41 8.69
C VAL A 108 -3.47 -11.48 7.60
N THR A 109 -3.89 -12.70 7.93
CA THR A 109 -3.92 -13.82 6.98
C THR A 109 -4.87 -13.58 5.81
N ALA A 110 -5.98 -12.86 6.04
CA ALA A 110 -6.99 -12.62 5.01
C ALA A 110 -6.68 -11.46 4.06
N CYS A 111 -5.77 -10.57 4.43
CA CYS A 111 -5.49 -9.37 3.62
C CYS A 111 -4.48 -9.67 2.52
N PRO A 112 -4.85 -9.57 1.23
CA PRO A 112 -3.90 -9.84 0.14
C PRO A 112 -2.79 -8.77 0.03
N TYR A 113 -3.00 -7.58 0.61
CA TYR A 113 -2.04 -6.47 0.65
C TYR A 113 -1.14 -6.47 1.89
N ASP A 114 -1.31 -7.45 2.78
CA ASP A 114 -0.55 -7.57 4.03
C ASP A 114 -0.57 -6.27 4.87
N ALA A 115 -1.72 -5.57 4.86
CA ALA A 115 -1.86 -4.27 5.50
C ALA A 115 -2.10 -4.32 7.02
N PRO A 116 -2.88 -5.26 7.60
CA PRO A 116 -2.93 -5.45 9.04
C PRO A 116 -1.66 -6.13 9.55
N ARG A 117 -1.25 -5.78 10.78
CA ARG A 117 -0.16 -6.43 11.53
C ARG A 117 -0.65 -6.82 12.91
N VAL A 118 0.01 -7.74 13.56
CA VAL A 118 -0.17 -7.98 15.00
C VAL A 118 0.95 -7.24 15.73
N ASP A 119 0.60 -6.36 16.62
CA ASP A 119 1.51 -5.74 17.57
C ASP A 119 1.61 -6.70 18.77
N GLU A 120 2.73 -7.37 18.90
CA GLU A 120 2.94 -8.39 19.92
C GLU A 120 2.99 -7.78 21.33
N GLU A 121 3.50 -6.54 21.46
CA GLU A 121 3.57 -5.85 22.76
C GLU A 121 2.15 -5.51 23.26
N LYS A 122 1.28 -5.06 22.36
CA LYS A 122 -0.12 -4.72 22.67
C LYS A 122 -1.03 -5.95 22.67
N GLY A 123 -0.60 -7.06 22.06
CA GLY A 123 -1.44 -8.24 21.85
C GLY A 123 -2.68 -7.97 20.99
N LYS A 124 -2.60 -7.00 20.06
CA LYS A 124 -3.70 -6.51 19.23
C LYS A 124 -3.27 -6.41 17.77
N SER A 125 -4.22 -6.59 16.86
CA SER A 125 -3.96 -6.22 15.46
C SER A 125 -3.93 -4.71 15.32
N VAL A 126 -3.05 -4.20 14.49
CA VAL A 126 -2.97 -2.79 14.08
C VAL A 126 -3.05 -2.69 12.56
N LYS A 127 -3.64 -1.62 12.04
CA LYS A 127 -3.73 -1.36 10.60
C LYS A 127 -3.89 0.13 10.33
N CYS A 128 -3.52 0.55 9.14
CA CYS A 128 -3.78 1.89 8.68
C CYS A 128 -5.29 2.20 8.73
N ASP A 129 -5.64 3.31 9.33
CA ASP A 129 -7.00 3.85 9.46
C ASP A 129 -7.27 5.02 8.49
N GLY A 130 -6.34 5.29 7.54
CA GLY A 130 -6.38 6.48 6.68
C GLY A 130 -6.08 7.78 7.42
N CYS A 131 -5.52 7.71 8.63
CA CYS A 131 -5.39 8.82 9.56
C CYS A 131 -6.74 9.51 9.80
N ALA A 132 -7.78 8.74 10.12
CA ALA A 132 -9.18 9.20 10.21
C ALA A 132 -9.36 10.47 11.07
N SER A 133 -8.65 10.57 12.20
CA SER A 133 -8.69 11.76 13.07
C SER A 133 -8.14 13.01 12.40
N ARG A 134 -7.07 12.89 11.60
CA ARG A 134 -6.50 14.00 10.82
C ARG A 134 -7.46 14.41 9.69
N VAL A 135 -8.01 13.43 8.99
CA VAL A 135 -8.96 13.67 7.90
C VAL A 135 -10.22 14.38 8.42
N ALA A 136 -10.75 13.96 9.55
CA ALA A 136 -11.87 14.64 10.22
C ALA A 136 -11.55 16.09 10.62
N ALA A 137 -10.28 16.38 10.87
CA ALA A 137 -9.79 17.75 11.15
C ALA A 137 -9.44 18.55 9.87
N GLY A 138 -9.72 18.03 8.67
CA GLY A 138 -9.41 18.65 7.39
C GLY A 138 -7.94 18.60 7.01
N LEU A 139 -7.15 17.73 7.65
CA LEU A 139 -5.73 17.52 7.37
C LEU A 139 -5.55 16.26 6.51
N ARG A 140 -4.45 16.20 5.77
CA ARG A 140 -4.09 15.00 5.00
C ARG A 140 -3.47 13.94 5.90
N PRO A 141 -3.51 12.65 5.50
CA PRO A 141 -2.73 11.60 6.16
C PRO A 141 -1.25 11.96 6.27
N VAL A 142 -0.63 11.60 7.39
CA VAL A 142 0.76 11.98 7.68
C VAL A 142 1.75 11.49 6.61
N CYS A 143 1.56 10.29 6.07
CA CYS A 143 2.40 9.75 5.02
C CYS A 143 2.33 10.55 3.70
N VAL A 144 1.18 11.13 3.40
CA VAL A 144 0.99 12.00 2.23
C VAL A 144 1.72 13.34 2.43
N GLU A 145 1.56 13.95 3.60
CA GLU A 145 2.25 15.21 3.91
C GLU A 145 3.76 15.06 3.98
N ALA A 146 4.24 13.96 4.54
CA ALA A 146 5.66 13.70 4.70
C ALA A 146 6.38 13.34 3.40
N CYS A 147 5.66 12.95 2.33
CA CYS A 147 6.29 12.54 1.09
C CYS A 147 7.01 13.71 0.40
N PRO A 148 8.37 13.71 0.34
CA PRO A 148 9.12 14.84 -0.21
C PRO A 148 8.91 15.00 -1.72
N LEU A 149 8.65 13.91 -2.42
CA LEU A 149 8.48 13.88 -3.87
C LEU A 149 7.02 13.99 -4.31
N ARG A 150 6.08 14.13 -3.36
CA ARG A 150 4.64 14.21 -3.65
C ARG A 150 4.16 13.02 -4.51
N ALA A 151 4.70 11.84 -4.21
CA ALA A 151 4.30 10.60 -4.86
C ALA A 151 2.98 10.03 -4.30
N LEU A 152 2.47 10.57 -3.20
CA LEU A 152 1.23 10.14 -2.56
C LEU A 152 0.21 11.28 -2.56
N GLU A 153 -1.03 10.95 -2.88
CA GLU A 153 -2.20 11.80 -2.69
C GLU A 153 -3.30 10.99 -1.99
N PHE A 154 -4.22 11.68 -1.33
CA PHE A 154 -5.35 11.08 -0.63
C PHE A 154 -6.56 11.98 -0.79
N GLY A 155 -7.71 11.38 -1.10
CA GLY A 155 -8.94 12.10 -1.32
C GLY A 155 -10.11 11.20 -1.67
N ASP A 156 -11.19 11.77 -2.16
CA ASP A 156 -12.30 10.99 -2.72
C ASP A 156 -11.78 10.18 -3.91
N ILE A 157 -12.11 8.88 -3.93
CA ILE A 157 -11.54 7.96 -4.91
C ILE A 157 -12.01 8.26 -6.34
N GLU A 158 -13.24 8.75 -6.50
CA GLU A 158 -13.76 9.10 -7.82
C GLU A 158 -13.06 10.33 -8.39
N ASP A 159 -12.73 11.30 -7.55
CA ASP A 159 -11.93 12.46 -7.94
C ASP A 159 -10.49 12.04 -8.34
N LEU A 160 -9.91 11.10 -7.60
CA LEU A 160 -8.59 10.56 -7.91
C LEU A 160 -8.60 9.77 -9.22
N ARG A 161 -9.64 8.94 -9.44
CA ARG A 161 -9.84 8.20 -10.70
C ARG A 161 -10.05 9.13 -11.88
N ALA A 162 -10.88 10.15 -11.72
CA ALA A 162 -11.10 11.16 -12.77
C ALA A 162 -9.81 11.91 -13.15
N LYS A 163 -8.91 12.12 -12.19
CA LYS A 163 -7.66 12.86 -12.38
C LYS A 163 -6.52 12.00 -12.94
N TYR A 164 -6.43 10.74 -12.51
CA TYR A 164 -5.24 9.91 -12.74
C TYR A 164 -5.52 8.60 -13.47
N GLY A 165 -6.79 8.29 -13.77
CA GLY A 165 -7.23 6.99 -14.27
C GLY A 165 -7.57 6.03 -13.13
N ASP A 166 -7.96 4.82 -13.48
CA ASP A 166 -8.50 3.81 -12.55
C ASP A 166 -7.58 2.58 -12.40
N VAL A 167 -6.33 2.68 -12.80
CA VAL A 167 -5.36 1.59 -12.67
C VAL A 167 -5.05 1.35 -11.20
N ALA A 168 -5.31 0.14 -10.72
CA ALA A 168 -4.99 -0.30 -9.36
C ALA A 168 -3.93 -1.42 -9.33
N ASP A 169 -3.68 -2.03 -10.48
CA ASP A 169 -2.79 -3.18 -10.62
C ASP A 169 -1.37 -2.73 -11.02
N LEU A 170 -0.40 -3.13 -10.23
CA LEU A 170 1.03 -2.96 -10.47
C LEU A 170 1.77 -4.03 -9.67
N ALA A 171 2.61 -4.83 -10.32
CA ALA A 171 3.44 -5.77 -9.56
C ALA A 171 4.31 -5.03 -8.51
N PRO A 172 4.47 -5.56 -7.30
CA PRO A 172 4.05 -6.88 -6.81
C PRO A 172 2.68 -6.90 -6.09
N LEU A 173 1.83 -5.90 -6.32
CA LEU A 173 0.50 -5.88 -5.69
C LEU A 173 -0.37 -7.04 -6.20
N PRO A 174 -1.28 -7.57 -5.37
CA PRO A 174 -2.25 -8.57 -5.79
C PRO A 174 -3.26 -7.99 -6.80
N ASP A 175 -3.99 -8.89 -7.47
CA ASP A 175 -5.05 -8.53 -8.41
C ASP A 175 -6.14 -7.69 -7.70
N SER A 176 -6.45 -6.53 -8.26
CA SER A 176 -7.40 -5.59 -7.68
C SER A 176 -8.84 -6.17 -7.62
N SER A 177 -9.17 -7.14 -8.44
CA SER A 177 -10.48 -7.80 -8.43
C SER A 177 -10.76 -8.60 -7.16
N GLU A 178 -9.74 -8.98 -6.38
CA GLU A 178 -9.91 -9.77 -5.17
C GLU A 178 -10.70 -9.02 -4.08
N THR A 179 -10.42 -7.74 -3.89
CA THR A 179 -11.04 -6.98 -2.79
C THR A 179 -11.56 -5.59 -3.19
N GLY A 180 -11.34 -5.16 -4.43
CA GLY A 180 -11.72 -3.82 -4.88
C GLY A 180 -10.99 -2.73 -4.08
N PRO A 181 -9.67 -2.57 -4.21
CA PRO A 181 -8.91 -1.57 -3.46
C PRO A 181 -9.26 -0.15 -3.88
N ASN A 182 -9.38 0.76 -2.94
CA ASN A 182 -9.50 2.19 -3.21
C ASN A 182 -8.12 2.82 -3.35
N LEU A 183 -7.42 2.35 -4.36
CA LEU A 183 -6.07 2.74 -4.75
C LEU A 183 -6.06 3.09 -6.24
N VAL A 184 -5.39 4.17 -6.59
CA VAL A 184 -5.05 4.51 -7.97
C VAL A 184 -3.54 4.55 -8.10
N VAL A 185 -3.01 3.90 -9.13
CA VAL A 185 -1.57 3.79 -9.37
C VAL A 185 -1.17 4.52 -10.64
N GLY A 186 -0.29 5.49 -10.51
CA GLY A 186 0.47 6.04 -11.64
C GLY A 186 1.65 5.12 -11.93
N VAL A 187 1.53 4.31 -12.97
CA VAL A 187 2.52 3.29 -13.34
C VAL A 187 3.85 3.96 -13.69
N PRO A 188 5.00 3.52 -13.15
CA PRO A 188 6.30 4.04 -13.52
C PRO A 188 6.67 3.64 -14.97
N ALA A 189 7.60 4.37 -15.60
CA ALA A 189 7.97 4.16 -16.99
C ALA A 189 8.48 2.73 -17.31
N HIS A 190 8.98 2.03 -16.30
CA HIS A 190 9.39 0.63 -16.39
C HIS A 190 8.53 -0.27 -15.51
N GLY A 191 7.36 0.21 -15.11
CA GLY A 191 6.40 -0.54 -14.32
C GLY A 191 5.71 -1.57 -15.20
N LEU A 192 5.87 -2.82 -14.83
CA LEU A 192 5.27 -3.93 -15.52
C LEU A 192 3.75 -3.95 -15.41
N PRO A 193 3.13 -4.61 -16.41
CA PRO A 193 3.68 -5.81 -17.07
C PRO A 193 3.74 -5.76 -18.60
N ALA A 194 4.25 -4.73 -19.22
CA ALA A 194 4.13 -4.63 -20.67
C ALA A 194 4.80 -5.79 -21.44
N ASP A 195 5.86 -6.38 -20.88
CA ASP A 195 6.71 -7.29 -21.65
C ASP A 195 6.90 -8.69 -21.04
N GLY A 196 6.13 -9.03 -19.99
CA GLY A 196 6.20 -10.37 -19.37
C GLY A 196 7.54 -10.66 -18.68
N VAL A 197 8.35 -9.65 -18.41
CA VAL A 197 9.56 -9.82 -17.62
C VAL A 197 9.18 -9.88 -16.15
N GLU A 198 9.36 -11.04 -15.54
CA GLU A 198 9.09 -11.24 -14.13
C GLU A 198 10.18 -10.60 -13.27
N GLY A 199 9.76 -9.99 -12.17
CA GLY A 199 10.63 -9.49 -11.12
C GLY A 199 10.38 -10.18 -9.80
N SER A 200 11.10 -9.74 -8.79
CA SER A 200 10.92 -10.18 -7.41
C SER A 200 11.05 -9.00 -6.45
N LEU A 201 10.59 -9.19 -5.23
CA LEU A 201 10.83 -8.24 -4.14
C LEU A 201 12.31 -8.27 -3.78
N ALA A 202 12.99 -7.13 -3.95
CA ALA A 202 14.41 -6.99 -3.62
C ALA A 202 14.67 -6.66 -2.15
N ASN A 203 13.61 -6.23 -1.43
CA ASN A 203 13.70 -5.77 -0.04
C ASN A 203 12.74 -6.48 0.93
N GLU A 204 12.48 -7.77 0.74
CA GLU A 204 11.56 -8.57 1.59
C GLU A 204 11.85 -8.45 3.10
N ARG A 205 13.13 -8.33 3.48
CA ARG A 205 13.56 -8.24 4.89
C ARG A 205 13.18 -6.91 5.58
N GLU A 206 12.67 -5.97 4.82
CA GLU A 206 12.34 -4.62 5.30
C GLU A 206 10.82 -4.35 5.34
N LEU A 207 10.00 -5.35 5.04
CA LEU A 207 8.55 -5.26 4.90
C LEU A 207 7.78 -5.80 6.11
#